data_a03ecfc3039acea0c3c60c2a7615ad73
#
_entry.id   a03ecfc3039acea0c3c60c2a7615ad73
#
_cell.length_a   1.000
_cell.length_b   1.000
_cell.length_c   1.000
_cell.angle_alpha   90.00
_cell.angle_beta   90.00
_cell.angle_gamma   90.00
#
_symmetry.space_group_name_H-M   'P 1'
#
loop_
_entity.id
_entity.type
_entity.pdbx_description
1 polymer ?
#
loop_
_entity_poly.entity_id
_entity_poly.type
_entity_poly.pdbx_seq_one_letter_code
_entity_poly.pdbx_strand_id
1 'polypeptide(L)'
;MYITKMGKYNCPRCGKEFKQKSHFETHKKRKNPCENTMEKMKEMVEKAVEERINNIHPIENTFQPVSTTEAIVCETEPTTPEDIMTVLNTTLETKSYNDIAKYVNVAAGTVKRWKELNSVPSSYQFDLFKLNNIPIDYTKYSYKDKDQFYTPTETAHKCFGIFQEFLTRVGETDTEYTYIEPSAGDGSFLNVLPKDRTLSMDIEPKVENIDTQDYLSWLPSDNNQKYLVFGNPPFGLRGQLALKFINHSASFADYVCFILPQLFESDGKGVPRKRVKGFNLVHSEKLDTSFYEPSKKEVKVNCIFQIWSKKHTSDKYTIQKTDSDIIKIYSLSDGGTPSTTRNKKMFYECDIYIPSTCFGKDNMTYYTTFDKLPRRRGYGVVFNQNKKTNIQKFKNIVWSDVAFLSTNSAYNIRTSQITEQFV
;
A
#
# COMPACT_ATOMS: atom_id res chain seq x y z
N MET A 1 47.16 -17.74 28.99
CA MET A 1 45.74 -17.40 28.76
C MET A 1 45.67 -16.30 27.70
N TYR A 2 45.63 -16.69 26.42
CA TYR A 2 45.65 -15.74 25.29
C TYR A 2 44.21 -15.48 24.81
N ILE A 3 43.71 -14.28 25.02
CA ILE A 3 42.44 -13.81 24.46
C ILE A 3 42.73 -13.33 23.04
N THR A 4 42.32 -14.11 22.05
CA THR A 4 42.35 -13.70 20.64
C THR A 4 41.26 -12.66 20.39
N LYS A 5 41.64 -11.40 20.21
CA LYS A 5 40.76 -10.35 19.63
C LYS A 5 40.36 -10.77 18.21
N MET A 6 39.09 -11.05 17.98
CA MET A 6 38.57 -11.16 16.61
C MET A 6 38.77 -9.81 15.90
N GLY A 7 39.65 -9.78 14.89
CA GLY A 7 39.93 -8.61 14.11
C GLY A 7 38.71 -8.21 13.28
N LYS A 8 38.18 -7.03 13.53
CA LYS A 8 37.19 -6.38 12.65
C LYS A 8 37.94 -5.72 11.51
N TYR A 9 37.46 -5.90 10.25
CA TYR A 9 38.03 -5.31 9.07
C TYR A 9 37.13 -4.14 8.63
N ASN A 10 37.64 -2.90 8.66
CA ASN A 10 36.88 -1.70 8.31
C ASN A 10 37.30 -1.17 6.94
N CYS A 11 36.35 -0.82 6.10
CA CYS A 11 36.63 -0.18 4.80
C CYS A 11 36.94 1.31 5.00
N PRO A 12 38.14 1.79 4.64
CA PRO A 12 38.50 3.19 4.83
C PRO A 12 37.74 4.17 3.90
N ARG A 13 37.08 3.65 2.84
CA ARG A 13 36.30 4.47 1.90
C ARG A 13 34.85 4.70 2.31
N CYS A 14 34.20 3.72 2.96
CA CYS A 14 32.77 3.80 3.29
C CYS A 14 32.44 3.45 4.75
N GLY A 15 33.43 3.25 5.60
CA GLY A 15 33.27 2.94 7.02
C GLY A 15 32.69 1.54 7.34
N LYS A 16 32.34 0.73 6.34
CA LYS A 16 31.68 -0.56 6.56
C LYS A 16 32.59 -1.58 7.24
N GLU A 17 32.08 -2.21 8.32
CA GLU A 17 32.76 -3.27 9.07
C GLU A 17 32.47 -4.65 8.48
N PHE A 18 33.50 -5.52 8.48
CA PHE A 18 33.41 -6.91 8.03
C PHE A 18 33.98 -7.85 9.12
N LYS A 19 33.24 -8.91 9.35
CA LYS A 19 33.69 -9.96 10.32
C LYS A 19 34.69 -10.95 9.74
N GLN A 20 34.80 -11.01 8.39
CA GLN A 20 35.68 -11.93 7.68
C GLN A 20 36.58 -11.19 6.69
N LYS A 21 37.85 -11.52 6.64
CA LYS A 21 38.86 -10.94 5.73
C LYS A 21 38.46 -11.14 4.25
N SER A 22 37.94 -12.29 3.89
CA SER A 22 37.49 -12.60 2.51
C SER A 22 36.39 -11.65 2.01
N HIS A 23 35.42 -11.33 2.87
CA HIS A 23 34.35 -10.40 2.53
C HIS A 23 34.85 -8.95 2.38
N PHE A 24 35.81 -8.55 3.20
CA PHE A 24 36.49 -7.26 3.10
C PHE A 24 37.30 -7.13 1.81
N GLU A 25 38.08 -8.16 1.45
CA GLU A 25 38.86 -8.16 0.21
C GLU A 25 37.96 -8.17 -1.04
N THR A 26 36.86 -8.92 -1.03
CA THR A 26 35.85 -8.90 -2.10
C THR A 26 35.20 -7.52 -2.22
N HIS A 27 34.93 -6.84 -1.12
CA HIS A 27 34.38 -5.48 -1.11
C HIS A 27 35.36 -4.46 -1.73
N LYS A 28 36.68 -4.57 -1.43
CA LYS A 28 37.71 -3.70 -2.01
C LYS A 28 37.90 -3.87 -3.53
N LYS A 29 37.67 -5.07 -4.03
CA LYS A 29 37.87 -5.45 -5.47
C LYS A 29 36.63 -5.21 -6.33
N ARG A 30 35.57 -4.55 -5.84
CA ARG A 30 34.36 -4.27 -6.63
C ARG A 30 34.69 -3.39 -7.84
N LYS A 31 34.07 -3.69 -8.98
CA LYS A 31 34.22 -2.95 -10.24
C LYS A 31 33.81 -1.46 -10.10
N ASN A 32 32.80 -1.21 -9.23
CA ASN A 32 32.43 0.13 -8.79
C ASN A 32 32.87 0.30 -7.33
N PRO A 33 33.85 1.16 -7.04
CA PRO A 33 34.32 1.39 -5.68
C PRO A 33 33.21 1.94 -4.77
N CYS A 34 33.22 1.52 -3.51
CA CYS A 34 32.32 2.11 -2.52
C CYS A 34 32.76 3.54 -2.20
N GLU A 35 31.79 4.46 -2.14
CA GLU A 35 32.02 5.86 -1.72
C GLU A 35 31.37 6.09 -0.35
N ASN A 36 31.85 7.12 0.38
CA ASN A 36 31.25 7.50 1.65
C ASN A 36 29.98 8.30 1.37
N THR A 37 28.84 7.63 1.42
CA THR A 37 27.53 8.22 1.12
C THR A 37 27.17 9.39 2.06
N MET A 38 27.72 9.38 3.29
CA MET A 38 27.50 10.45 4.28
C MET A 38 28.25 11.74 3.91
N GLU A 39 29.47 11.65 3.39
CA GLU A 39 30.24 12.81 2.95
C GLU A 39 29.61 13.45 1.70
N LYS A 40 29.23 12.64 0.71
CA LYS A 40 28.48 13.14 -0.46
C LYS A 40 27.13 13.78 -0.10
N MET A 41 26.39 13.20 0.87
CA MET A 41 25.17 13.82 1.38
C MET A 41 25.44 15.15 2.07
N LYS A 42 26.52 15.28 2.85
CA LYS A 42 26.91 16.56 3.45
C LYS A 42 27.24 17.61 2.39
N GLU A 43 28.06 17.30 1.40
CA GLU A 43 28.36 18.20 0.29
C GLU A 43 27.11 18.64 -0.52
N MET A 44 26.16 17.73 -0.75
CA MET A 44 24.89 18.06 -1.43
C MET A 44 23.99 18.95 -0.57
N VAL A 45 23.94 18.70 0.75
CA VAL A 45 23.17 19.54 1.68
C VAL A 45 23.80 20.92 1.81
N GLU A 46 25.13 21.02 1.94
CA GLU A 46 25.84 22.31 2.01
C GLU A 46 25.64 23.14 0.72
N LYS A 47 25.75 22.54 -0.46
CA LYS A 47 25.41 23.21 -1.72
C LYS A 47 23.98 23.69 -1.82
N ALA A 48 23.02 22.87 -1.40
CA ALA A 48 21.60 23.23 -1.43
C ALA A 48 21.26 24.34 -0.42
N VAL A 49 21.98 24.43 0.69
CA VAL A 49 21.84 25.50 1.68
C VAL A 49 22.45 26.80 1.15
N GLU A 50 23.63 26.75 0.55
CA GLU A 50 24.26 27.92 -0.10
C GLU A 50 23.43 28.50 -1.26
N GLU A 51 22.87 27.65 -2.12
CA GLU A 51 21.96 28.08 -3.19
C GLU A 51 20.66 28.74 -2.66
N ARG A 52 20.15 28.30 -1.49
CA ARG A 52 18.98 28.92 -0.86
C ARG A 52 19.32 30.25 -0.18
N ILE A 53 20.46 30.37 0.47
CA ILE A 53 20.89 31.61 1.13
C ILE A 53 21.12 32.72 0.10
N ASN A 54 21.68 32.38 -1.05
CA ASN A 54 21.95 33.34 -2.14
C ASN A 54 20.68 33.82 -2.87
N ASN A 55 19.54 33.20 -2.67
CA ASN A 55 18.24 33.53 -3.27
C ASN A 55 17.26 34.24 -2.31
N ILE A 56 17.68 34.63 -1.11
CA ILE A 56 16.85 35.38 -0.15
C ILE A 56 17.12 36.88 -0.33
N HIS A 57 16.20 37.61 -0.97
CA HIS A 57 16.18 39.06 -0.93
C HIS A 57 15.69 39.54 0.45
N PRO A 58 16.30 40.62 1.02
CA PRO A 58 15.87 41.09 2.33
C PRO A 58 14.49 41.75 2.26
N ILE A 59 13.56 41.29 3.08
CA ILE A 59 12.29 41.95 3.32
C ILE A 59 12.49 42.86 4.55
N GLU A 60 12.34 44.17 4.35
CA GLU A 60 12.36 45.15 5.42
C GLU A 60 11.21 44.96 6.39
N ASN A 61 11.53 44.72 7.65
CA ASN A 61 10.58 44.65 8.75
C ASN A 61 10.27 46.04 9.31
N THR A 62 9.02 46.45 9.20
CA THR A 62 8.47 47.52 10.06
C THR A 62 7.44 46.89 11.00
N PHE A 63 7.83 46.61 12.23
CA PHE A 63 6.92 46.30 13.31
C PHE A 63 6.76 47.52 14.26
N GLN A 64 5.51 47.93 14.52
CA GLN A 64 5.13 48.70 15.69
C GLN A 64 4.38 47.84 16.68
N PRO A 65 4.59 48.00 17.99
CA PRO A 65 4.03 47.13 19.01
C PRO A 65 2.66 47.66 19.49
N VAL A 66 1.72 46.73 19.69
CA VAL A 66 0.48 46.98 20.48
C VAL A 66 0.49 46.06 21.71
N SER A 67 0.22 46.70 22.86
CA SER A 67 0.31 46.15 24.21
C SER A 67 -0.91 45.31 24.62
N THR A 68 -0.61 44.22 25.31
CA THR A 68 -1.24 43.56 26.49
C THR A 68 -2.75 43.37 26.58
N THR A 69 -3.16 42.13 26.76
CA THR A 69 -3.78 41.64 28.01
C THR A 69 -3.69 40.09 28.11
N GLU A 70 -3.36 39.62 29.30
CA GLU A 70 -3.07 38.24 29.64
C GLU A 70 -4.31 37.34 29.61
N ALA A 71 -4.19 36.18 28.88
CA ALA A 71 -4.96 34.98 29.18
C ALA A 71 -3.97 33.84 29.29
N ILE A 72 -3.89 33.22 30.45
CA ILE A 72 -3.07 32.05 30.72
C ILE A 72 -3.64 30.88 29.88
N VAL A 73 -3.03 30.66 28.73
CA VAL A 73 -3.21 29.43 27.99
C VAL A 73 -1.96 28.57 28.27
N CYS A 74 -2.19 27.42 28.84
CA CYS A 74 -1.16 26.40 29.04
C CYS A 74 -0.65 25.99 27.64
N GLU A 75 0.41 26.63 27.18
CA GLU A 75 1.11 26.26 25.97
C GLU A 75 1.86 24.94 26.20
N THR A 76 1.26 23.83 25.77
CA THR A 76 2.06 22.65 25.47
C THR A 76 2.78 22.96 24.16
N GLU A 77 4.10 23.12 24.26
CA GLU A 77 4.98 23.29 23.08
C GLU A 77 4.68 22.22 22.03
N PRO A 78 4.68 22.57 20.72
CA PRO A 78 4.48 21.60 19.66
C PRO A 78 5.66 20.62 19.66
N THR A 79 5.40 19.40 20.14
CA THR A 79 6.37 18.31 20.11
C THR A 79 6.87 18.10 18.69
N THR A 80 8.19 18.12 18.51
CA THR A 80 8.88 17.59 17.34
C THR A 80 8.32 16.21 17.01
N PRO A 81 8.19 15.80 15.72
CA PRO A 81 7.70 14.48 15.37
C PRO A 81 8.44 13.43 16.20
N GLU A 82 7.75 12.73 17.10
CA GLU A 82 8.38 11.69 17.91
C GLU A 82 9.01 10.67 16.98
N ASP A 83 10.27 10.29 17.25
CA ASP A 83 10.95 9.25 16.49
C ASP A 83 10.12 7.96 16.60
N ILE A 84 9.67 7.45 15.46
CA ILE A 84 8.84 6.24 15.37
C ILE A 84 9.49 5.04 16.08
N MET A 85 10.81 4.99 16.20
CA MET A 85 11.52 3.95 16.94
C MET A 85 11.35 4.12 18.45
N THR A 86 11.34 5.34 18.94
CA THR A 86 11.04 5.65 20.35
C THR A 86 9.63 5.19 20.67
N VAL A 87 8.65 5.51 19.83
CA VAL A 87 7.25 5.04 19.99
C VAL A 87 7.16 3.51 19.99
N LEU A 88 7.84 2.82 19.07
CA LEU A 88 7.86 1.35 19.07
C LEU A 88 8.46 0.79 20.37
N ASN A 89 9.55 1.39 20.86
CA ASN A 89 10.21 0.93 22.08
C ASN A 89 9.30 1.08 23.29
N THR A 90 8.68 2.24 23.48
CA THR A 90 7.70 2.49 24.54
C THR A 90 6.51 1.55 24.43
N THR A 91 6.01 1.32 23.20
CA THR A 91 4.91 0.37 22.98
C THR A 91 5.29 -1.05 23.46
N LEU A 92 6.52 -1.47 23.23
CA LEU A 92 7.01 -2.80 23.62
C LEU A 92 7.18 -2.97 25.14
N GLU A 93 7.17 -1.91 25.92
CA GLU A 93 7.17 -1.98 27.39
C GLU A 93 5.81 -2.45 27.94
N THR A 94 4.72 -2.17 27.21
CA THR A 94 3.35 -2.46 27.66
C THR A 94 2.63 -3.50 26.79
N LYS A 95 3.06 -3.75 25.56
CA LYS A 95 2.41 -4.64 24.60
C LYS A 95 3.38 -5.67 24.03
N SER A 96 2.89 -6.88 23.79
CA SER A 96 3.69 -7.93 23.15
C SER A 96 3.90 -7.66 21.66
N TYR A 97 4.95 -8.30 21.08
CA TYR A 97 5.15 -8.31 19.61
C TYR A 97 3.92 -8.80 18.85
N ASN A 98 3.14 -9.73 19.41
CA ASN A 98 1.93 -10.26 18.79
C ASN A 98 0.81 -9.24 18.79
N ASP A 99 0.64 -8.47 19.86
CA ASP A 99 -0.41 -7.44 19.98
C ASP A 99 -0.16 -6.30 19.00
N ILE A 100 1.08 -5.80 18.96
CA ILE A 100 1.48 -4.77 17.99
C ILE A 100 1.28 -5.31 16.56
N ALA A 101 1.76 -6.50 16.26
CA ALA A 101 1.64 -7.11 14.94
C ALA A 101 0.20 -7.29 14.50
N LYS A 102 -0.70 -7.68 15.42
CA LYS A 102 -2.14 -7.79 15.18
C LYS A 102 -2.75 -6.44 14.85
N TYR A 103 -2.38 -5.40 15.60
CA TYR A 103 -2.90 -4.04 15.37
C TYR A 103 -2.47 -3.45 14.03
N VAL A 104 -1.16 -3.48 13.74
CA VAL A 104 -0.61 -2.95 12.48
C VAL A 104 -0.71 -3.94 11.32
N ASN A 105 -1.33 -5.11 11.55
CA ASN A 105 -1.64 -6.14 10.56
C ASN A 105 -0.43 -6.70 9.81
N VAL A 106 0.59 -7.08 10.56
CA VAL A 106 1.79 -7.78 10.07
C VAL A 106 2.03 -9.07 10.84
N ALA A 107 3.05 -9.84 10.47
CA ALA A 107 3.51 -10.98 11.28
C ALA A 107 4.34 -10.48 12.48
N ALA A 108 4.26 -11.15 13.63
CA ALA A 108 5.06 -10.80 14.82
C ALA A 108 6.56 -10.76 14.55
N GLY A 109 7.06 -11.64 13.67
CA GLY A 109 8.46 -11.61 13.20
C GLY A 109 8.84 -10.33 12.44
N THR A 110 7.86 -9.62 11.86
CA THR A 110 8.10 -8.32 11.21
C THR A 110 8.39 -7.25 12.25
N VAL A 111 7.61 -7.20 13.34
CA VAL A 111 7.81 -6.24 14.45
C VAL A 111 9.15 -6.53 15.17
N LYS A 112 9.48 -7.80 15.40
CA LYS A 112 10.79 -8.20 15.95
C LYS A 112 11.94 -7.68 15.08
N ARG A 113 11.80 -7.84 13.75
CA ARG A 113 12.81 -7.35 12.81
C ARG A 113 12.94 -5.83 12.82
N TRP A 114 11.86 -5.07 12.99
CA TRP A 114 11.94 -3.62 13.15
C TRP A 114 12.81 -3.24 14.37
N LYS A 115 12.60 -3.92 15.49
CA LYS A 115 13.41 -3.74 16.69
C LYS A 115 14.88 -4.09 16.47
N GLU A 116 15.14 -5.24 15.84
CA GLU A 116 16.51 -5.73 15.55
C GLU A 116 17.26 -4.81 14.59
N LEU A 117 16.57 -4.25 13.58
CA LEU A 117 17.15 -3.34 12.58
C LEU A 117 17.17 -1.88 13.05
N ASN A 118 16.60 -1.58 14.21
CA ASN A 118 16.38 -0.22 14.70
C ASN A 118 15.74 0.67 13.62
N SER A 119 14.71 0.16 12.94
CA SER A 119 14.05 0.86 11.83
C SER A 119 12.63 0.36 11.63
N VAL A 120 11.65 1.27 11.74
CA VAL A 120 10.25 1.05 11.37
C VAL A 120 9.98 1.77 10.05
N PRO A 121 9.33 1.13 9.06
CA PRO A 121 8.90 1.82 7.86
C PRO A 121 7.90 2.93 8.19
N SER A 122 8.05 4.12 7.57
CA SER A 122 7.20 5.30 7.82
C SER A 122 5.71 5.01 7.59
N SER A 123 5.37 4.09 6.70
CA SER A 123 4.00 3.65 6.42
C SER A 123 3.25 3.05 7.63
N TYR A 124 3.92 2.76 8.73
CA TYR A 124 3.31 2.26 9.98
C TYR A 124 3.29 3.30 11.10
N GLN A 125 3.79 4.52 10.87
CA GLN A 125 3.92 5.55 11.91
C GLN A 125 2.58 5.93 12.51
N PHE A 126 1.56 6.21 11.68
CA PHE A 126 0.22 6.59 12.17
C PHE A 126 -0.46 5.45 12.92
N ASP A 127 -0.29 4.20 12.49
CA ASP A 127 -0.80 3.05 13.23
C ASP A 127 -0.15 2.92 14.62
N LEU A 128 1.16 3.16 14.74
CA LEU A 128 1.87 3.14 16.03
C LEU A 128 1.47 4.32 16.91
N PHE A 129 1.31 5.52 16.37
CA PHE A 129 0.83 6.68 17.10
C PHE A 129 -0.58 6.44 17.65
N LYS A 130 -1.52 5.98 16.82
CA LYS A 130 -2.87 5.61 17.25
C LYS A 130 -2.88 4.51 18.32
N LEU A 131 -2.00 3.50 18.21
CA LEU A 131 -1.88 2.42 19.20
C LEU A 131 -1.46 2.92 20.59
N ASN A 132 -0.75 4.06 20.65
CA ASN A 132 -0.28 4.70 21.87
C ASN A 132 -1.10 5.94 22.29
N ASN A 133 -2.23 6.20 21.59
CA ASN A 133 -3.06 7.39 21.79
C ASN A 133 -2.28 8.72 21.66
N ILE A 134 -1.26 8.74 20.81
CA ILE A 134 -0.48 9.93 20.48
C ILE A 134 -1.28 10.76 19.48
N PRO A 135 -1.62 12.03 19.77
CA PRO A 135 -2.30 12.92 18.84
C PRO A 135 -1.47 13.12 17.58
N ILE A 136 -2.11 13.06 16.41
CA ILE A 136 -1.43 13.22 15.12
C ILE A 136 -1.82 14.58 14.55
N ASP A 137 -0.84 15.46 14.42
CA ASP A 137 -0.99 16.68 13.64
C ASP A 137 -0.69 16.37 12.16
N TYR A 138 -1.74 16.07 11.40
CA TYR A 138 -1.61 15.70 9.99
C TYR A 138 -1.02 16.81 9.11
N THR A 139 -1.04 18.07 9.53
CA THR A 139 -0.48 19.20 8.78
C THR A 139 1.04 19.11 8.62
N LYS A 140 1.71 18.41 9.54
CA LYS A 140 3.17 18.19 9.53
C LYS A 140 3.65 17.09 8.58
N TYR A 141 2.74 16.35 7.96
CA TYR A 141 3.07 15.20 7.10
C TYR A 141 2.79 15.50 5.63
N SER A 142 3.61 14.91 4.76
CA SER A 142 3.42 15.06 3.32
C SER A 142 2.13 14.35 2.86
N TYR A 143 1.59 14.79 1.72
CA TYR A 143 0.42 14.13 1.11
C TYR A 143 0.67 12.64 0.81
N LYS A 144 1.92 12.25 0.53
CA LYS A 144 2.30 10.83 0.32
C LYS A 144 2.23 10.01 1.59
N ASP A 145 2.65 10.58 2.72
CA ASP A 145 2.57 9.90 4.02
C ASP A 145 1.12 9.70 4.45
N LYS A 146 0.24 10.64 4.03
CA LYS A 146 -1.21 10.61 4.31
C LYS A 146 -2.03 9.83 3.29
N ASP A 147 -1.42 9.34 2.21
CA ASP A 147 -2.13 8.73 1.07
C ASP A 147 -3.20 9.67 0.46
N GLN A 148 -2.93 10.97 0.44
CA GLN A 148 -3.86 12.04 0.06
C GLN A 148 -3.81 12.30 -1.43
N PHE A 149 -4.80 11.78 -2.16
CA PHE A 149 -4.99 11.98 -3.59
C PHE A 149 -6.44 12.32 -3.88
N TYR A 150 -6.68 13.37 -4.64
CA TYR A 150 -8.02 13.85 -4.97
C TYR A 150 -8.53 13.23 -6.26
N THR A 151 -9.81 12.93 -6.27
CA THR A 151 -10.50 12.30 -7.40
C THR A 151 -11.01 13.37 -8.37
N PRO A 152 -10.76 13.26 -9.69
CA PRO A 152 -11.41 14.14 -10.66
C PRO A 152 -12.93 14.03 -10.58
N THR A 153 -13.63 15.14 -10.69
CA THR A 153 -15.11 15.18 -10.65
C THR A 153 -15.74 14.27 -11.71
N GLU A 154 -15.16 14.20 -12.91
CA GLU A 154 -15.60 13.27 -13.96
C GLU A 154 -15.51 11.80 -13.55
N THR A 155 -14.44 11.44 -12.82
CA THR A 155 -14.28 10.09 -12.27
C THR A 155 -15.32 9.82 -11.19
N ALA A 156 -15.61 10.79 -10.33
CA ALA A 156 -16.67 10.68 -9.32
C ALA A 156 -18.05 10.46 -9.99
N HIS A 157 -18.37 11.22 -11.02
CA HIS A 157 -19.60 11.03 -11.83
C HIS A 157 -19.65 9.64 -12.46
N LYS A 158 -18.56 9.17 -13.06
CA LYS A 158 -18.48 7.82 -13.63
C LYS A 158 -18.76 6.75 -12.58
N CYS A 159 -18.11 6.83 -11.41
CA CYS A 159 -18.32 5.87 -10.32
C CYS A 159 -19.78 5.86 -9.84
N PHE A 160 -20.39 7.04 -9.70
CA PHE A 160 -21.79 7.14 -9.31
C PHE A 160 -22.72 6.57 -10.36
N GLY A 161 -22.49 6.85 -11.66
CA GLY A 161 -23.24 6.25 -12.78
C GLY A 161 -23.18 4.72 -12.76
N ILE A 162 -21.99 4.13 -12.58
CA ILE A 162 -21.83 2.68 -12.45
C ILE A 162 -22.69 2.11 -11.30
N PHE A 163 -22.74 2.82 -10.17
CA PHE A 163 -23.55 2.38 -9.03
C PHE A 163 -25.04 2.47 -9.34
N GLN A 164 -25.53 3.53 -9.98
CA GLN A 164 -26.93 3.68 -10.40
C GLN A 164 -27.34 2.60 -11.42
N GLU A 165 -26.47 2.28 -12.37
CA GLU A 165 -26.68 1.17 -13.32
C GLU A 165 -26.74 -0.18 -12.60
N PHE A 166 -25.90 -0.39 -11.58
CA PHE A 166 -25.95 -1.59 -10.77
C PHE A 166 -27.29 -1.69 -10.05
N LEU A 167 -27.77 -0.65 -9.36
CA LEU A 167 -29.05 -0.64 -8.67
C LEU A 167 -30.21 -0.93 -9.62
N THR A 168 -30.23 -0.27 -10.78
CA THR A 168 -31.25 -0.53 -11.83
C THR A 168 -31.28 -1.99 -12.24
N ARG A 169 -30.09 -2.59 -12.44
CA ARG A 169 -29.95 -4.01 -12.84
C ARG A 169 -30.48 -4.98 -11.80
N VAL A 170 -30.34 -4.66 -10.50
CA VAL A 170 -30.84 -5.51 -9.40
C VAL A 170 -32.25 -5.16 -8.93
N GLY A 171 -32.91 -4.16 -9.58
CA GLY A 171 -34.25 -3.71 -9.26
C GLY A 171 -34.36 -2.96 -7.93
N GLU A 172 -33.29 -2.30 -7.50
CA GLU A 172 -33.25 -1.48 -6.28
C GLU A 172 -33.11 0.03 -6.60
N THR A 173 -33.40 0.86 -5.59
CA THR A 173 -33.19 2.30 -5.62
C THR A 173 -32.38 2.71 -4.40
N ASP A 174 -31.78 3.89 -4.46
CA ASP A 174 -31.02 4.46 -3.35
C ASP A 174 -31.78 5.51 -2.54
N THR A 175 -33.08 5.70 -2.83
CA THR A 175 -33.89 6.79 -2.24
C THR A 175 -34.02 6.73 -0.72
N GLU A 176 -33.93 5.53 -0.13
CA GLU A 176 -34.02 5.31 1.30
C GLU A 176 -32.65 5.31 2.02
N TYR A 177 -31.55 5.53 1.26
CA TYR A 177 -30.20 5.45 1.82
C TYR A 177 -29.66 6.84 2.18
N THR A 178 -29.02 6.90 3.34
CA THR A 178 -28.09 7.99 3.65
C THR A 178 -26.69 7.58 3.18
N TYR A 179 -26.10 8.45 2.35
CA TYR A 179 -24.73 8.28 1.87
C TYR A 179 -23.73 8.72 2.94
N ILE A 180 -22.62 8.00 3.02
CA ILE A 180 -21.49 8.37 3.86
C ILE A 180 -20.27 8.47 2.96
N GLU A 181 -19.67 9.66 2.89
CA GLU A 181 -18.36 9.87 2.29
C GLU A 181 -17.30 9.95 3.39
N PRO A 182 -16.51 8.86 3.60
CA PRO A 182 -15.69 8.70 4.81
C PRO A 182 -14.31 9.36 4.73
N SER A 183 -13.98 9.97 3.60
CA SER A 183 -12.68 10.60 3.29
C SER A 183 -12.85 11.64 2.19
N ALA A 184 -13.66 12.65 2.50
CA ALA A 184 -14.23 13.56 1.51
C ALA A 184 -13.19 14.53 0.89
N GLY A 185 -12.06 14.77 1.56
CA GLY A 185 -10.92 15.52 1.05
C GLY A 185 -11.27 16.91 0.54
N ASP A 186 -11.24 17.08 -0.80
CA ASP A 186 -11.60 18.32 -1.49
C ASP A 186 -13.08 18.37 -1.95
N GLY A 187 -13.89 17.37 -1.56
CA GLY A 187 -15.33 17.33 -1.84
C GLY A 187 -15.72 16.86 -3.24
N SER A 188 -14.82 16.19 -3.96
CA SER A 188 -15.11 15.74 -5.34
C SER A 188 -16.38 14.90 -5.46
N PHE A 189 -16.64 13.99 -4.51
CA PHE A 189 -17.86 13.19 -4.47
C PHE A 189 -19.08 13.97 -3.97
N LEU A 190 -18.91 14.98 -3.13
CA LEU A 190 -20.01 15.82 -2.64
C LEU A 190 -20.73 16.57 -3.77
N ASN A 191 -20.04 16.79 -4.90
CA ASN A 191 -20.64 17.41 -6.08
C ASN A 191 -21.52 16.44 -6.87
N VAL A 192 -21.47 15.15 -6.57
CA VAL A 192 -22.11 14.06 -7.33
C VAL A 192 -23.17 13.34 -6.50
N LEU A 193 -22.93 13.17 -5.21
CA LEU A 193 -23.84 12.49 -4.28
C LEU A 193 -25.05 13.38 -3.93
N PRO A 194 -26.21 12.79 -3.56
CA PRO A 194 -27.40 13.54 -3.14
C PRO A 194 -27.11 14.39 -1.90
N LYS A 195 -27.13 15.72 -2.04
CA LYS A 195 -26.72 16.68 -0.98
C LYS A 195 -27.57 16.62 0.27
N ASP A 196 -28.85 16.33 0.14
CA ASP A 196 -29.85 16.31 1.22
C ASP A 196 -29.73 15.07 2.14
N ARG A 197 -29.00 14.05 1.70
CA ARG A 197 -28.85 12.77 2.41
C ARG A 197 -27.42 12.22 2.34
N THR A 198 -26.40 13.10 2.31
CA THR A 198 -25.00 12.73 2.38
C THR A 198 -24.35 13.29 3.65
N LEU A 199 -23.75 12.39 4.43
CA LEU A 199 -22.85 12.72 5.53
C LEU A 199 -21.43 12.62 5.02
N SER A 200 -20.64 13.67 5.18
CA SER A 200 -19.25 13.72 4.72
C SER A 200 -18.31 14.00 5.87
N MET A 201 -17.21 13.28 5.91
CA MET A 201 -16.19 13.45 6.93
C MET A 201 -14.79 13.25 6.36
N ASP A 202 -13.81 13.88 7.00
CA ASP A 202 -12.39 13.71 6.72
C ASP A 202 -11.58 14.02 7.99
N ILE A 203 -10.40 13.45 8.13
CA ILE A 203 -9.48 13.79 9.23
C ILE A 203 -8.83 15.17 9.02
N GLU A 204 -8.78 15.66 7.79
CA GLU A 204 -8.20 16.93 7.38
C GLU A 204 -9.00 17.53 6.21
N PRO A 205 -10.25 17.99 6.43
CA PRO A 205 -11.11 18.51 5.38
C PRO A 205 -10.49 19.74 4.69
N LYS A 206 -10.69 19.86 3.39
CA LYS A 206 -10.15 20.97 2.56
C LYS A 206 -11.22 21.93 2.09
N VAL A 207 -12.49 21.62 2.31
CA VAL A 207 -13.63 22.45 1.99
C VAL A 207 -14.60 22.50 3.16
N GLU A 208 -15.38 23.57 3.21
CA GLU A 208 -16.47 23.73 4.18
C GLU A 208 -17.53 22.63 4.01
N ASN A 209 -18.31 22.37 5.05
CA ASN A 209 -19.36 21.34 5.10
C ASN A 209 -18.87 19.88 5.06
N ILE A 210 -17.61 19.64 5.41
CA ILE A 210 -17.09 18.32 5.70
C ILE A 210 -16.74 18.27 7.20
N ASP A 211 -17.27 17.31 7.93
CA ASP A 211 -17.01 17.14 9.35
C ASP A 211 -15.56 16.67 9.59
N THR A 212 -14.86 17.30 10.53
CA THR A 212 -13.53 16.83 10.94
C THR A 212 -13.69 15.62 11.84
N GLN A 213 -13.56 14.42 11.28
CA GLN A 213 -13.83 13.17 11.97
C GLN A 213 -12.96 12.02 11.45
N ASP A 214 -12.44 11.18 12.34
CA ASP A 214 -11.84 9.89 11.95
C ASP A 214 -12.96 8.85 11.73
N TYR A 215 -13.20 8.49 10.48
CA TYR A 215 -14.21 7.52 10.10
C TYR A 215 -14.08 6.18 10.83
N LEU A 216 -12.87 5.71 11.10
CA LEU A 216 -12.67 4.42 11.77
C LEU A 216 -13.05 4.43 13.26
N SER A 217 -13.26 5.61 13.83
CA SER A 217 -13.78 5.81 15.20
C SER A 217 -15.25 6.23 15.22
N TRP A 218 -15.85 6.54 14.06
CA TRP A 218 -17.21 7.03 13.93
C TRP A 218 -18.20 5.88 13.69
N LEU A 219 -19.38 6.00 14.25
CA LEU A 219 -20.53 5.12 13.96
C LEU A 219 -21.78 6.00 13.82
N PRO A 220 -22.74 5.61 12.95
CA PRO A 220 -24.01 6.32 12.85
C PRO A 220 -24.80 6.24 14.15
N SER A 221 -25.52 7.30 14.50
CA SER A 221 -26.36 7.37 15.70
C SER A 221 -27.70 6.69 15.53
N ASP A 222 -28.23 6.64 14.29
CA ASP A 222 -29.53 5.99 13.99
C ASP A 222 -29.31 4.61 13.37
N ASN A 223 -29.64 3.56 14.11
CA ASN A 223 -29.54 2.18 13.66
C ASN A 223 -30.71 1.74 12.77
N ASN A 224 -31.78 2.54 12.64
CA ASN A 224 -32.93 2.22 11.79
C ASN A 224 -32.76 2.77 10.37
N GLN A 225 -31.84 3.69 10.17
CA GLN A 225 -31.52 4.29 8.88
C GLN A 225 -30.69 3.31 8.04
N LYS A 226 -30.97 3.25 6.72
CA LYS A 226 -30.14 2.50 5.77
C LYS A 226 -28.96 3.36 5.33
N TYR A 227 -27.77 2.79 5.37
CA TYR A 227 -26.54 3.46 4.99
C TYR A 227 -25.85 2.79 3.82
N LEU A 228 -25.24 3.61 2.97
CA LEU A 228 -24.26 3.17 1.99
C LEU A 228 -23.03 4.09 2.06
N VAL A 229 -21.86 3.52 1.83
CA VAL A 229 -20.59 4.23 1.93
C VAL A 229 -20.00 4.38 0.54
N PHE A 230 -19.64 5.60 0.17
CA PHE A 230 -19.22 5.94 -1.19
C PHE A 230 -18.00 6.87 -1.15
N GLY A 231 -16.95 6.61 -1.94
CA GLY A 231 -15.80 7.51 -1.99
C GLY A 231 -14.50 6.88 -2.47
N ASN A 232 -13.41 7.60 -2.19
CA ASN A 232 -12.04 7.18 -2.46
C ASN A 232 -11.25 7.17 -1.14
N PRO A 233 -11.28 6.06 -0.37
CA PRO A 233 -10.58 6.01 0.92
C PRO A 233 -9.06 5.99 0.73
N PRO A 234 -8.28 6.43 1.74
CA PRO A 234 -6.84 6.26 1.72
C PRO A 234 -6.49 4.77 1.64
N PHE A 235 -5.56 4.41 0.72
CA PHE A 235 -5.29 3.00 0.45
C PHE A 235 -4.47 2.32 1.55
N GLY A 236 -3.48 3.04 2.08
CA GLY A 236 -2.49 2.49 2.99
C GLY A 236 -1.57 1.47 2.31
N LEU A 237 -0.57 1.02 3.03
CA LEU A 237 0.36 0.02 2.51
C LEU A 237 -0.39 -1.25 2.08
N ARG A 238 -0.28 -1.59 0.78
CA ARG A 238 -0.93 -2.77 0.17
C ARG A 238 -2.45 -2.79 0.35
N GLY A 239 -3.10 -1.64 0.37
CA GLY A 239 -4.55 -1.53 0.50
C GLY A 239 -5.10 -1.85 1.89
N GLN A 240 -4.25 -1.83 2.94
CA GLN A 240 -4.68 -2.21 4.29
C GLN A 240 -5.62 -1.20 4.92
N LEU A 241 -5.41 0.10 4.66
CA LEU A 241 -6.28 1.13 5.22
C LEU A 241 -7.65 1.11 4.53
N ALA A 242 -7.70 1.01 3.20
CA ALA A 242 -8.96 0.83 2.47
C ALA A 242 -9.73 -0.42 2.94
N LEU A 243 -9.03 -1.53 3.23
CA LEU A 243 -9.64 -2.72 3.80
C LEU A 243 -10.24 -2.47 5.20
N LYS A 244 -9.57 -1.66 6.05
CA LYS A 244 -10.13 -1.25 7.36
C LYS A 244 -11.42 -0.46 7.16
N PHE A 245 -11.46 0.47 6.19
CA PHE A 245 -12.66 1.25 5.85
C PHE A 245 -13.82 0.33 5.43
N ILE A 246 -13.59 -0.60 4.51
CA ILE A 246 -14.64 -1.55 4.07
C ILE A 246 -15.14 -2.39 5.26
N ASN A 247 -14.23 -2.96 6.06
CA ASN A 247 -14.63 -3.81 7.18
C ASN A 247 -15.32 -3.03 8.32
N HIS A 248 -14.98 -1.76 8.51
CA HIS A 248 -15.68 -0.87 9.46
C HIS A 248 -17.11 -0.62 9.01
N SER A 249 -17.33 -0.31 7.74
CA SER A 249 -18.65 -0.13 7.12
C SER A 249 -19.55 -1.34 7.30
N ALA A 250 -18.99 -2.54 7.45
CA ALA A 250 -19.78 -3.77 7.59
C ALA A 250 -20.64 -3.82 8.85
N SER A 251 -20.41 -2.96 9.85
CA SER A 251 -21.24 -2.89 11.05
C SER A 251 -22.59 -2.20 10.82
N PHE A 252 -22.71 -1.30 9.82
CA PHE A 252 -23.92 -0.48 9.64
C PHE A 252 -24.38 -0.31 8.18
N ALA A 253 -23.49 -0.40 7.17
CA ALA A 253 -23.86 -0.13 5.78
C ALA A 253 -24.28 -1.40 5.03
N ASP A 254 -25.17 -1.26 4.04
CA ASP A 254 -25.60 -2.33 3.12
C ASP A 254 -24.70 -2.41 1.89
N TYR A 255 -24.13 -1.26 1.46
CA TYR A 255 -23.25 -1.13 0.32
C TYR A 255 -21.99 -0.35 0.66
N VAL A 256 -20.88 -0.75 0.03
CA VAL A 256 -19.64 0.02 -0.04
C VAL A 256 -19.22 0.15 -1.48
N CYS A 257 -19.06 1.39 -1.94
CA CYS A 257 -18.74 1.75 -3.32
C CYS A 257 -17.46 2.57 -3.31
N PHE A 258 -16.31 1.91 -3.52
CA PHE A 258 -15.01 2.54 -3.36
C PHE A 258 -14.14 2.48 -4.60
N ILE A 259 -13.37 3.56 -4.80
CA ILE A 259 -12.16 3.51 -5.61
C ILE A 259 -11.08 2.80 -4.77
N LEU A 260 -10.46 1.79 -5.34
CA LEU A 260 -9.52 0.91 -4.64
C LEU A 260 -8.28 0.64 -5.50
N PRO A 261 -7.12 0.32 -4.90
CA PRO A 261 -5.98 -0.13 -5.67
C PRO A 261 -6.29 -1.46 -6.36
N GLN A 262 -5.74 -1.65 -7.56
CA GLN A 262 -5.98 -2.84 -8.38
C GLN A 262 -5.69 -4.18 -7.67
N LEU A 263 -4.93 -4.13 -6.57
CA LEU A 263 -4.69 -5.31 -5.72
C LEU A 263 -5.98 -5.96 -5.18
N PHE A 264 -7.10 -5.22 -5.10
CA PHE A 264 -8.41 -5.76 -4.71
C PHE A 264 -9.06 -6.63 -5.79
N GLU A 265 -8.58 -6.64 -7.03
CA GLU A 265 -9.00 -7.63 -8.04
C GLU A 265 -8.33 -8.99 -7.84
N SER A 266 -7.17 -9.01 -7.18
CA SER A 266 -6.39 -10.24 -7.01
C SER A 266 -7.10 -11.24 -6.08
N ASP A 267 -6.99 -12.51 -6.42
CA ASP A 267 -7.47 -13.66 -5.64
C ASP A 267 -6.35 -14.39 -4.88
N GLY A 268 -5.13 -13.87 -4.90
CA GLY A 268 -3.97 -14.45 -4.23
C GLY A 268 -4.15 -14.62 -2.72
N LYS A 269 -3.33 -15.47 -2.11
CA LYS A 269 -3.32 -15.64 -0.64
C LYS A 269 -2.94 -14.35 0.07
N GLY A 270 -3.77 -13.92 1.03
CA GLY A 270 -3.51 -12.74 1.86
C GLY A 270 -3.78 -11.38 1.19
N VAL A 271 -4.40 -11.36 -0.01
CA VAL A 271 -4.85 -10.12 -0.64
C VAL A 271 -6.01 -9.48 0.13
N PRO A 272 -6.19 -8.15 0.02
CA PRO A 272 -7.26 -7.44 0.72
C PRO A 272 -8.64 -8.01 0.40
N ARG A 273 -8.94 -8.30 -0.86
CA ARG A 273 -10.23 -8.85 -1.31
C ARG A 273 -10.70 -10.05 -0.48
N LYS A 274 -9.81 -11.02 -0.20
CA LYS A 274 -10.13 -12.22 0.61
C LYS A 274 -10.33 -11.94 2.09
N ARG A 275 -10.08 -10.72 2.51
CA ARG A 275 -10.13 -10.29 3.91
C ARG A 275 -11.25 -9.29 4.17
N VAL A 276 -12.02 -8.96 3.15
CA VAL A 276 -13.29 -8.24 3.32
C VAL A 276 -14.27 -9.15 4.08
N LYS A 277 -14.93 -8.59 5.07
CA LYS A 277 -15.89 -9.26 5.94
C LYS A 277 -17.27 -8.64 5.77
N GLY A 278 -18.30 -9.48 5.80
CA GLY A 278 -19.69 -9.03 5.80
C GLY A 278 -20.22 -8.50 4.48
N PHE A 279 -19.41 -8.48 3.42
CA PHE A 279 -19.82 -8.05 2.08
C PHE A 279 -19.38 -9.05 1.01
N ASN A 280 -20.15 -9.08 -0.06
CA ASN A 280 -19.82 -9.78 -1.31
C ASN A 280 -19.44 -8.77 -2.38
N LEU A 281 -18.41 -9.05 -3.17
CA LEU A 281 -18.09 -8.23 -4.33
C LEU A 281 -19.11 -8.51 -5.44
N VAL A 282 -19.80 -7.46 -5.90
CA VAL A 282 -20.87 -7.57 -6.90
C VAL A 282 -20.56 -6.83 -8.19
N HIS A 283 -19.61 -5.90 -8.17
CA HIS A 283 -19.09 -5.21 -9.35
C HIS A 283 -17.63 -4.81 -9.18
N SER A 284 -16.85 -4.89 -10.26
CA SER A 284 -15.47 -4.39 -10.33
C SER A 284 -15.17 -3.91 -11.75
N GLU A 285 -14.70 -2.67 -11.87
CA GLU A 285 -14.33 -2.04 -13.13
C GLU A 285 -13.00 -1.29 -13.00
N LYS A 286 -12.13 -1.40 -14.01
CA LYS A 286 -10.89 -0.62 -14.08
C LYS A 286 -11.19 0.84 -14.40
N LEU A 287 -10.55 1.73 -13.67
CA LEU A 287 -10.61 3.15 -13.94
C LEU A 287 -9.39 3.56 -14.76
N ASP A 288 -9.62 4.14 -15.94
CA ASP A 288 -8.58 4.83 -16.71
C ASP A 288 -8.69 6.32 -16.40
N THR A 289 -8.05 6.72 -15.31
CA THR A 289 -8.09 8.09 -14.80
C THR A 289 -6.77 8.44 -14.13
N SER A 290 -6.51 9.72 -13.99
CA SER A 290 -5.47 10.27 -13.13
C SER A 290 -6.10 10.90 -11.89
N PHE A 291 -5.32 11.02 -10.84
CA PHE A 291 -5.70 11.66 -9.59
C PHE A 291 -4.87 12.93 -9.40
N TYR A 292 -5.23 13.77 -8.46
CA TYR A 292 -4.50 15.00 -8.19
C TYR A 292 -3.87 14.98 -6.80
N GLU A 293 -2.61 15.43 -6.71
CA GLU A 293 -1.99 15.82 -5.45
C GLU A 293 -2.61 17.14 -4.95
N PRO A 294 -2.46 17.51 -3.66
CA PRO A 294 -2.90 18.82 -3.14
C PRO A 294 -2.33 20.01 -3.93
N SER A 295 -1.17 19.85 -4.55
CA SER A 295 -0.55 20.84 -5.46
C SER A 295 -1.25 20.95 -6.83
N LYS A 296 -2.34 20.21 -7.07
CA LYS A 296 -3.04 20.02 -8.35
C LYS A 296 -2.19 19.33 -9.44
N LYS A 297 -1.07 18.75 -9.08
CA LYS A 297 -0.28 17.94 -10.00
C LYS A 297 -0.99 16.61 -10.24
N GLU A 298 -1.11 16.26 -11.51
CA GLU A 298 -1.71 15.01 -11.96
C GLU A 298 -0.79 13.81 -11.67
N VAL A 299 -1.37 12.73 -11.14
CA VAL A 299 -0.68 11.48 -10.85
C VAL A 299 -1.50 10.31 -11.37
N LYS A 300 -0.92 9.50 -12.23
CA LYS A 300 -1.56 8.28 -12.73
C LYS A 300 -1.39 7.15 -11.72
N VAL A 301 -2.52 6.67 -11.19
CA VAL A 301 -2.57 5.53 -10.26
C VAL A 301 -3.52 4.49 -10.83
N ASN A 302 -3.07 3.22 -10.93
CA ASN A 302 -3.92 2.14 -11.42
C ASN A 302 -4.93 1.74 -10.35
N CYS A 303 -6.16 2.16 -10.55
CA CYS A 303 -7.27 1.93 -9.63
C CYS A 303 -8.43 1.18 -10.31
N ILE A 304 -9.29 0.67 -9.47
CA ILE A 304 -10.56 0.04 -9.83
C ILE A 304 -11.67 0.67 -9.01
N PHE A 305 -12.88 0.68 -9.54
CA PHE A 305 -14.07 0.95 -8.76
C PHE A 305 -14.76 -0.36 -8.43
N GLN A 306 -15.09 -0.58 -7.17
CA GLN A 306 -15.76 -1.79 -6.71
C GLN A 306 -17.02 -1.47 -5.92
N ILE A 307 -18.06 -2.28 -6.14
CA ILE A 307 -19.29 -2.29 -5.34
C ILE A 307 -19.31 -3.58 -4.51
N TRP A 308 -19.41 -3.41 -3.21
CA TRP A 308 -19.55 -4.46 -2.22
C TRP A 308 -20.92 -4.40 -1.60
N SER A 309 -21.61 -5.53 -1.48
CA SER A 309 -23.00 -5.61 -1.02
C SER A 309 -23.18 -6.69 0.07
N LYS A 310 -24.02 -6.40 1.06
CA LYS A 310 -24.56 -7.40 1.98
C LYS A 310 -25.71 -8.18 1.39
N LYS A 311 -26.47 -7.56 0.47
CA LYS A 311 -27.74 -8.08 -0.06
C LYS A 311 -27.56 -8.97 -1.27
N HIS A 312 -26.57 -8.67 -2.11
CA HIS A 312 -26.37 -9.30 -3.41
C HIS A 312 -25.09 -10.11 -3.45
N THR A 313 -25.07 -11.12 -4.31
CA THR A 313 -23.90 -11.92 -4.67
C THR A 313 -23.71 -11.91 -6.18
N SER A 314 -22.51 -12.23 -6.65
CA SER A 314 -22.24 -12.38 -8.07
C SER A 314 -21.26 -13.53 -8.30
N ASP A 315 -21.67 -14.51 -9.10
CA ASP A 315 -20.83 -15.66 -9.46
C ASP A 315 -19.56 -15.21 -10.20
N LYS A 316 -19.67 -14.14 -10.99
CA LYS A 316 -18.52 -13.54 -11.72
C LYS A 316 -17.35 -13.18 -10.77
N TYR A 317 -17.65 -12.77 -9.54
CA TYR A 317 -16.66 -12.32 -8.58
C TYR A 317 -16.40 -13.30 -7.44
N THR A 318 -17.13 -14.42 -7.41
CA THR A 318 -16.87 -15.51 -6.47
C THR A 318 -15.50 -16.12 -6.77
N ILE A 319 -14.65 -16.17 -5.75
CA ILE A 319 -13.31 -16.74 -5.90
C ILE A 319 -13.44 -18.24 -5.99
N GLN A 320 -13.44 -18.76 -7.19
CA GLN A 320 -13.38 -20.19 -7.43
C GLN A 320 -11.92 -20.66 -7.41
N LYS A 321 -11.67 -21.83 -6.83
CA LYS A 321 -10.38 -22.46 -6.95
C LYS A 321 -10.30 -23.09 -8.35
N THR A 322 -9.56 -22.46 -9.23
CA THR A 322 -9.30 -23.00 -10.57
C THR A 322 -8.23 -24.06 -10.43
N ASP A 323 -8.63 -25.33 -10.52
CA ASP A 323 -7.70 -26.46 -10.66
C ASP A 323 -7.61 -26.83 -12.14
N SER A 324 -6.45 -27.26 -12.58
CA SER A 324 -6.19 -27.72 -13.94
C SER A 324 -5.46 -29.04 -13.89
N ASP A 325 -5.97 -30.02 -14.64
CA ASP A 325 -5.29 -31.30 -14.83
C ASP A 325 -4.12 -31.20 -15.84
N ILE A 326 -4.07 -30.09 -16.59
CA ILE A 326 -3.06 -29.85 -17.63
C ILE A 326 -1.74 -29.39 -17.02
N ILE A 327 -1.79 -28.56 -15.96
CA ILE A 327 -0.59 -27.93 -15.39
C ILE A 327 -0.53 -28.07 -13.86
N LYS A 328 0.69 -28.10 -13.35
CA LYS A 328 1.00 -27.96 -11.94
C LYS A 328 2.00 -26.83 -11.73
N ILE A 329 1.70 -25.91 -10.80
CA ILE A 329 2.47 -24.71 -10.58
C ILE A 329 3.16 -24.75 -9.21
N TYR A 330 4.45 -24.48 -9.18
CA TYR A 330 5.29 -24.42 -7.98
C TYR A 330 5.76 -23.00 -7.73
N SER A 331 5.48 -22.47 -6.53
CA SER A 331 6.04 -21.19 -6.10
C SER A 331 7.52 -21.37 -5.73
N LEU A 332 8.39 -20.69 -6.44
CA LEU A 332 9.85 -20.83 -6.32
C LEU A 332 10.45 -19.53 -5.75
N SER A 333 11.40 -19.67 -4.85
CA SER A 333 12.24 -18.54 -4.41
C SER A 333 13.57 -19.02 -3.82
N ASP A 334 14.63 -18.28 -4.12
CA ASP A 334 15.96 -18.50 -3.54
C ASP A 334 16.48 -17.19 -2.93
N GLY A 335 16.15 -16.97 -1.67
CA GLY A 335 16.58 -15.81 -0.89
C GLY A 335 17.88 -16.02 -0.11
N GLY A 336 18.58 -17.12 -0.36
CA GLY A 336 19.86 -17.43 0.29
C GLY A 336 19.78 -17.95 1.72
N THR A 337 18.58 -18.10 2.29
CA THR A 337 18.35 -18.70 3.62
C THR A 337 17.24 -19.74 3.56
N PRO A 338 17.21 -20.74 4.49
CA PRO A 338 16.14 -21.73 4.52
C PRO A 338 14.74 -21.13 4.64
N SER A 339 14.58 -20.04 5.37
CA SER A 339 13.30 -19.35 5.55
C SER A 339 12.82 -18.59 4.30
N THR A 340 13.72 -18.21 3.42
CA THR A 340 13.45 -17.48 2.19
C THR A 340 13.51 -18.34 0.92
N THR A 341 13.95 -19.61 1.05
CA THR A 341 14.00 -20.57 -0.06
C THR A 341 12.74 -21.44 -0.07
N ARG A 342 12.12 -21.57 -1.24
CA ARG A 342 10.88 -22.36 -1.44
C ARG A 342 11.03 -23.31 -2.60
N ASN A 343 10.60 -24.55 -2.37
CA ASN A 343 10.56 -25.62 -3.38
C ASN A 343 11.89 -25.81 -4.13
N LYS A 344 13.02 -25.81 -3.41
CA LYS A 344 14.37 -25.92 -3.98
C LYS A 344 14.52 -27.08 -4.95
N LYS A 345 13.89 -28.23 -4.67
CA LYS A 345 13.90 -29.42 -5.56
C LYS A 345 13.36 -29.15 -6.95
N MET A 346 12.44 -28.18 -7.07
CA MET A 346 11.76 -27.84 -8.32
C MET A 346 12.48 -26.75 -9.13
N PHE A 347 13.62 -26.22 -8.69
CA PHE A 347 14.32 -25.15 -9.42
C PHE A 347 14.75 -25.55 -10.83
N TYR A 348 15.02 -26.84 -11.06
CA TYR A 348 15.50 -27.35 -12.33
C TYR A 348 14.62 -28.48 -12.90
N GLU A 349 13.50 -28.78 -12.24
CA GLU A 349 12.58 -29.85 -12.65
C GLU A 349 11.34 -29.33 -13.39
N CYS A 350 11.09 -28.01 -13.38
CA CYS A 350 9.97 -27.42 -14.10
C CYS A 350 10.26 -27.22 -15.57
N ASP A 351 9.21 -27.25 -16.39
CA ASP A 351 9.30 -27.15 -17.86
C ASP A 351 9.54 -25.72 -18.33
N ILE A 352 9.00 -24.74 -17.59
CA ILE A 352 9.10 -23.32 -17.92
C ILE A 352 8.89 -22.50 -16.64
N TYR A 353 9.35 -21.25 -16.65
CA TYR A 353 9.35 -20.37 -15.49
C TYR A 353 8.77 -19.01 -15.83
N ILE A 354 8.17 -18.34 -14.83
CA ILE A 354 7.67 -16.97 -14.94
C ILE A 354 7.87 -16.21 -13.62
N PRO A 355 8.28 -14.93 -13.64
CA PRO A 355 8.45 -14.18 -12.40
C PRO A 355 7.10 -13.93 -11.72
N SER A 356 7.04 -14.02 -10.40
CA SER A 356 5.82 -13.66 -9.65
C SER A 356 5.61 -12.15 -9.55
N THR A 357 6.70 -11.38 -9.66
CA THR A 357 6.72 -9.92 -9.58
C THR A 357 7.96 -9.41 -10.29
N CYS A 358 7.80 -8.41 -11.16
CA CYS A 358 8.91 -7.72 -11.83
C CYS A 358 8.55 -6.27 -12.15
N PHE A 359 9.56 -5.46 -12.46
CA PHE A 359 9.40 -4.13 -13.03
C PHE A 359 9.73 -4.17 -14.53
N GLY A 360 8.99 -3.37 -15.29
CA GLY A 360 9.09 -3.35 -16.75
C GLY A 360 8.24 -4.43 -17.43
N LYS A 361 7.51 -4.03 -18.47
CA LYS A 361 6.58 -4.88 -19.22
C LYS A 361 7.31 -6.10 -19.82
N ASP A 362 8.49 -5.89 -20.39
CA ASP A 362 9.27 -6.92 -21.07
C ASP A 362 9.83 -8.02 -20.14
N ASN A 363 9.97 -7.69 -18.84
CA ASN A 363 10.39 -8.66 -17.83
C ASN A 363 9.27 -9.59 -17.35
N MET A 364 7.99 -9.24 -17.61
CA MET A 364 6.86 -10.11 -17.33
C MET A 364 6.64 -11.06 -18.51
N THR A 365 7.57 -11.99 -18.65
CA THR A 365 7.61 -12.99 -19.71
C THR A 365 8.07 -14.33 -19.16
N TYR A 366 8.11 -15.37 -20.03
CA TYR A 366 8.62 -16.68 -19.65
C TYR A 366 10.15 -16.73 -19.64
N TYR A 367 10.67 -17.65 -18.83
CA TYR A 367 12.09 -17.99 -18.75
C TYR A 367 12.28 -19.51 -18.87
N THR A 368 13.40 -19.92 -19.48
CA THR A 368 13.71 -21.34 -19.69
C THR A 368 14.42 -21.97 -18.49
N THR A 369 14.98 -21.16 -17.61
CA THR A 369 15.68 -21.62 -16.40
C THR A 369 15.34 -20.75 -15.21
N PHE A 370 15.35 -21.33 -14.01
CA PHE A 370 15.10 -20.63 -12.75
C PHE A 370 16.11 -19.50 -12.49
N ASP A 371 17.38 -19.71 -12.86
CA ASP A 371 18.46 -18.75 -12.59
C ASP A 371 18.29 -17.41 -13.34
N LYS A 372 17.52 -17.40 -14.42
CA LYS A 372 17.21 -16.19 -15.20
C LYS A 372 16.04 -15.38 -14.63
N LEU A 373 15.30 -15.92 -13.66
CA LEU A 373 14.17 -15.18 -13.07
C LEU A 373 14.66 -13.91 -12.32
N PRO A 374 13.97 -12.77 -12.51
CA PRO A 374 14.21 -11.57 -11.72
C PRO A 374 14.19 -11.88 -10.22
N ARG A 375 15.23 -11.47 -9.51
CA ARG A 375 15.37 -11.71 -8.06
C ARG A 375 15.31 -13.19 -7.64
N ARG A 376 15.53 -14.13 -8.56
CA ARG A 376 15.43 -15.58 -8.34
C ARG A 376 14.11 -15.95 -7.64
N ARG A 377 13.00 -15.39 -8.12
CA ARG A 377 11.68 -15.55 -7.52
C ARG A 377 10.58 -15.59 -8.58
N GLY A 378 9.73 -16.61 -8.53
CA GLY A 378 8.62 -16.74 -9.48
C GLY A 378 7.88 -18.06 -9.33
N TYR A 379 7.36 -18.54 -10.43
CA TYR A 379 6.67 -19.81 -10.53
C TYR A 379 7.37 -20.69 -11.56
N GLY A 380 7.52 -21.98 -11.22
CA GLY A 380 7.85 -23.03 -12.15
C GLY A 380 6.59 -23.80 -12.52
N VAL A 381 6.41 -24.06 -13.79
CA VAL A 381 5.25 -24.76 -14.33
C VAL A 381 5.68 -26.11 -14.88
N VAL A 382 4.93 -27.15 -14.52
CA VAL A 382 5.06 -28.52 -15.05
C VAL A 382 3.78 -28.84 -15.81
N PHE A 383 3.91 -29.30 -17.04
CA PHE A 383 2.78 -29.73 -17.87
C PHE A 383 2.58 -31.23 -17.74
N ASN A 384 1.43 -31.64 -17.26
CA ASN A 384 1.06 -33.05 -17.08
C ASN A 384 0.59 -33.69 -18.37
N GLN A 385 0.09 -32.90 -19.35
CA GLN A 385 -0.48 -33.36 -20.61
C GLN A 385 0.01 -32.50 -21.76
N ASN A 386 0.12 -33.10 -22.96
CA ASN A 386 0.47 -32.41 -24.21
C ASN A 386 1.64 -31.41 -24.07
N LYS A 387 2.68 -31.81 -23.35
CA LYS A 387 3.77 -30.96 -22.88
C LYS A 387 4.33 -30.03 -23.96
N LYS A 388 4.66 -30.51 -25.16
CA LYS A 388 5.24 -29.68 -26.24
C LYS A 388 4.28 -28.58 -26.70
N THR A 389 3.00 -28.92 -26.90
CA THR A 389 1.95 -27.99 -27.33
C THR A 389 1.69 -26.93 -26.26
N ASN A 390 1.59 -27.35 -25.00
CA ASN A 390 1.32 -26.45 -23.90
C ASN A 390 2.49 -25.52 -23.58
N ILE A 391 3.73 -25.97 -23.70
CA ILE A 391 4.92 -25.10 -23.62
C ILE A 391 4.87 -24.04 -24.74
N GLN A 392 4.49 -24.40 -25.96
CA GLN A 392 4.38 -23.43 -27.04
C GLN A 392 3.23 -22.45 -26.80
N LYS A 393 2.06 -22.91 -26.30
CA LYS A 393 0.95 -22.05 -25.87
C LYS A 393 1.43 -21.07 -24.81
N PHE A 394 2.16 -21.55 -23.78
CA PHE A 394 2.70 -20.71 -22.70
C PHE A 394 3.62 -19.61 -23.20
N LYS A 395 4.48 -19.92 -24.18
CA LYS A 395 5.41 -18.96 -24.79
C LYS A 395 4.72 -17.89 -25.63
N ASN A 396 3.56 -18.20 -26.20
CA ASN A 396 2.81 -17.27 -27.04
C ASN A 396 1.91 -16.31 -26.21
N ILE A 397 1.72 -16.55 -24.93
CA ILE A 397 0.93 -15.68 -24.06
C ILE A 397 1.72 -14.40 -23.75
N VAL A 398 1.07 -13.26 -23.93
CA VAL A 398 1.59 -11.96 -23.50
C VAL A 398 1.33 -11.81 -22.00
N TRP A 399 2.26 -12.29 -21.19
CA TRP A 399 2.10 -12.40 -19.74
C TRP A 399 1.94 -11.06 -19.02
N SER A 400 2.44 -9.96 -19.60
CA SER A 400 2.20 -8.61 -19.08
C SER A 400 0.72 -8.19 -19.13
N ASP A 401 -0.05 -8.75 -20.06
CA ASP A 401 -1.48 -8.44 -20.18
C ASP A 401 -2.33 -9.32 -19.24
N VAL A 402 -1.81 -10.50 -18.87
CA VAL A 402 -2.40 -11.39 -17.85
C VAL A 402 -2.08 -10.92 -16.43
N ALA A 403 -0.87 -10.39 -16.22
CA ALA A 403 -0.45 -9.86 -14.93
C ALA A 403 -1.20 -8.58 -14.57
N PHE A 404 -1.37 -8.31 -13.29
CA PHE A 404 -1.88 -7.03 -12.84
C PHE A 404 -0.74 -6.07 -12.48
N LEU A 405 -0.92 -4.80 -12.79
CA LEU A 405 0.01 -3.74 -12.48
C LEU A 405 -0.37 -3.14 -11.12
N SER A 406 0.56 -3.20 -10.15
CA SER A 406 0.35 -2.59 -8.83
C SER A 406 0.58 -1.08 -8.86
N THR A 407 0.13 -0.38 -7.82
CA THR A 407 0.27 1.08 -7.69
C THR A 407 1.72 1.59 -7.78
N ASN A 408 2.70 0.75 -7.43
CA ASN A 408 4.12 1.04 -7.58
C ASN A 408 4.70 0.61 -8.94
N SER A 409 3.87 0.45 -9.96
CA SER A 409 4.25 0.03 -11.32
C SER A 409 4.95 -1.33 -11.44
N ALA A 410 4.82 -2.20 -10.45
CA ALA A 410 5.29 -3.56 -10.55
C ALA A 410 4.22 -4.47 -11.16
N TYR A 411 4.61 -5.26 -12.17
CA TYR A 411 3.80 -6.36 -12.70
C TYR A 411 3.78 -7.51 -11.69
N ASN A 412 2.59 -8.04 -11.41
CA ASN A 412 2.41 -9.16 -10.52
C ASN A 412 1.49 -10.19 -11.17
N ILE A 413 1.87 -11.46 -11.11
CA ILE A 413 1.05 -12.56 -11.60
C ILE A 413 0.77 -13.56 -10.47
N ARG A 414 -0.37 -14.22 -10.53
CA ARG A 414 -0.81 -15.23 -9.57
C ARG A 414 -0.92 -16.60 -10.21
N THR A 415 -0.85 -17.62 -9.38
CA THR A 415 -1.03 -19.01 -9.85
C THR A 415 -2.38 -19.23 -10.52
N SER A 416 -3.47 -18.63 -9.99
CA SER A 416 -4.80 -18.69 -10.61
C SER A 416 -4.80 -18.12 -12.03
N GLN A 417 -4.22 -16.93 -12.24
CA GLN A 417 -4.13 -16.32 -13.56
C GLN A 417 -3.35 -17.17 -14.56
N ILE A 418 -2.30 -17.87 -14.09
CA ILE A 418 -1.57 -18.82 -14.92
C ILE A 418 -2.43 -20.05 -15.21
N THR A 419 -3.12 -20.59 -14.19
CA THR A 419 -3.97 -21.78 -14.32
C THR A 419 -5.11 -21.53 -15.29
N GLU A 420 -5.77 -20.36 -15.22
CA GLU A 420 -6.88 -19.96 -16.10
C GLU A 420 -6.53 -19.99 -17.60
N GLN A 421 -5.25 -19.87 -17.93
CA GLN A 421 -4.81 -19.99 -19.33
C GLN A 421 -4.78 -21.46 -19.82
N PHE A 422 -4.94 -22.44 -18.92
CA PHE A 422 -4.80 -23.88 -19.19
C PHE A 422 -5.94 -24.73 -18.60
N VAL A 423 -7.11 -24.13 -18.51
CA VAL A 423 -8.36 -24.84 -18.16
C VAL A 423 -9.10 -25.24 -19.40
#